data_601c95c3083e4a9b76e1859f1e113367
#
_entry.id   601c95c3083e4a9b76e1859f1e113367
#
_cell.length_a   1.000
_cell.length_b   1.000
_cell.length_c   1.000
_cell.angle_alpha   90.00
_cell.angle_beta   90.00
_cell.angle_gamma   90.00
#
_symmetry.space_group_name_H-M   'P 1'
#
loop_
_entity.id
_entity.type
_entity.pdbx_description
1 polymer ?
#
loop_
_entity_poly.entity_id
_entity_poly.type
_entity_poly.pdbx_seq_one_letter_code
_entity_poly.pdbx_strand_id
1 'polypeptide(L)'
;ESLIKACGIDEYYFWEGLNQDLPILNNHVVLIKGNDYLATEKLLENWRLKKHSTSVSYDLSALDHNLKRYQQILRPETQLLVMVKAQAYGAGHGQWVAQLLRSGANYLGVAYADEGRELRNAGVQTPILVMNAEPDAFQTCIEAQLEPAIYSLEHLDLFIRQLISRGVE
;
A
#
# COMPACT_ATOMS: atom_id res chain seq x y z
N GLU A 1 -20.43 -23.77 -8.81
CA GLU A 1 -21.72 -24.26 -8.25
C GLU A 1 -21.57 -25.53 -7.41
N SER A 2 -20.90 -26.59 -7.88
CA SER A 2 -20.74 -27.83 -7.14
C SER A 2 -20.00 -27.73 -5.81
N LEU A 3 -18.95 -26.89 -5.75
CA LEU A 3 -18.15 -26.63 -4.54
C LEU A 3 -18.94 -25.84 -3.47
N ILE A 4 -19.79 -24.91 -3.90
CA ILE A 4 -20.60 -24.08 -2.99
C ILE A 4 -21.64 -24.93 -2.28
N LYS A 5 -22.31 -25.81 -3.01
CA LYS A 5 -23.28 -26.78 -2.44
C LYS A 5 -22.63 -27.79 -1.48
N ALA A 6 -21.39 -28.21 -1.77
CA ALA A 6 -20.65 -29.11 -0.88
C ALA A 6 -20.26 -28.47 0.47
N CYS A 7 -20.23 -27.13 0.54
CA CYS A 7 -19.95 -26.38 1.78
C CYS A 7 -21.22 -26.07 2.60
N GLY A 8 -22.40 -26.58 2.23
CA GLY A 8 -23.66 -26.35 2.94
C GLY A 8 -24.17 -24.91 2.84
N ILE A 9 -23.88 -24.24 1.74
CA ILE A 9 -24.36 -22.88 1.47
C ILE A 9 -25.70 -23.00 0.75
N ASP A 10 -26.78 -22.57 1.40
CA ASP A 10 -28.15 -22.73 0.89
C ASP A 10 -28.49 -21.71 -0.20
N GLU A 11 -27.96 -20.51 -0.12
CA GLU A 11 -28.16 -19.42 -1.09
C GLU A 11 -26.84 -18.73 -1.43
N TYR A 12 -26.65 -18.43 -2.72
CA TYR A 12 -25.50 -17.66 -3.18
C TYR A 12 -25.88 -16.78 -4.37
N TYR A 13 -25.17 -15.66 -4.49
CA TYR A 13 -25.38 -14.69 -5.55
C TYR A 13 -24.04 -14.34 -6.21
N PHE A 14 -24.07 -14.16 -7.53
CA PHE A 14 -22.95 -13.61 -8.28
C PHE A 14 -23.26 -12.17 -8.68
N TRP A 15 -22.32 -11.27 -8.39
CA TRP A 15 -22.41 -9.87 -8.84
C TRP A 15 -21.28 -9.55 -9.80
N GLU A 16 -21.67 -9.08 -11.00
CA GLU A 16 -20.77 -8.53 -11.99
C GLU A 16 -20.94 -6.99 -11.99
N GLY A 17 -20.41 -6.32 -10.96
CA GLY A 17 -20.48 -4.86 -10.82
C GLY A 17 -21.39 -4.37 -9.68
N LEU A 18 -21.26 -3.09 -9.34
CA LEU A 18 -21.86 -2.45 -8.15
C LEU A 18 -23.31 -1.96 -8.35
N ASN A 19 -23.90 -2.13 -9.54
CA ASN A 19 -25.18 -1.54 -9.93
C ASN A 19 -26.39 -2.48 -9.88
N GLN A 20 -26.26 -3.62 -9.22
CA GLN A 20 -27.39 -4.56 -9.06
C GLN A 20 -28.07 -4.35 -7.72
N ASP A 21 -29.40 -4.52 -7.69
CA ASP A 21 -30.16 -4.49 -6.44
C ASP A 21 -29.72 -5.64 -5.54
N LEU A 22 -29.23 -5.29 -4.35
CA LEU A 22 -28.80 -6.26 -3.35
C LEU A 22 -30.00 -6.79 -2.57
N PRO A 23 -30.03 -8.09 -2.22
CA PRO A 23 -31.11 -8.63 -1.42
C PRO A 23 -31.14 -8.02 -0.02
N ILE A 24 -32.33 -7.85 0.54
CA ILE A 24 -32.52 -7.47 1.94
C ILE A 24 -32.28 -8.70 2.79
N LEU A 25 -31.19 -8.73 3.55
CA LEU A 25 -30.78 -9.83 4.40
C LEU A 25 -31.05 -9.49 5.87
N ASN A 26 -31.96 -10.25 6.51
CA ASN A 26 -32.25 -10.12 7.94
C ASN A 26 -31.82 -11.39 8.68
N ASN A 27 -31.00 -11.24 9.72
CA ASN A 27 -30.50 -12.35 10.55
C ASN A 27 -29.75 -13.45 9.79
N HIS A 28 -28.93 -13.06 8.79
CA HIS A 28 -28.10 -13.97 8.02
C HIS A 28 -26.61 -13.76 8.35
N VAL A 29 -25.85 -14.83 8.25
CA VAL A 29 -24.38 -14.75 8.18
C VAL A 29 -24.00 -14.73 6.70
N VAL A 30 -23.33 -13.70 6.26
CA VAL A 30 -22.98 -13.48 4.87
C VAL A 30 -21.46 -13.63 4.69
N LEU A 31 -21.05 -14.54 3.82
CA LEU A 31 -19.66 -14.64 3.38
C LEU A 31 -19.54 -13.98 2.01
N ILE A 32 -18.74 -12.92 1.94
CA ILE A 32 -18.41 -12.25 0.68
C ILE A 32 -16.99 -12.66 0.28
N LYS A 33 -16.86 -13.14 -0.96
CA LYS A 33 -15.57 -13.51 -1.53
C LYS A 33 -15.40 -12.84 -2.89
N GLY A 34 -14.35 -12.05 -3.05
CA GLY A 34 -13.99 -11.39 -4.29
C GLY A 34 -12.50 -11.11 -4.36
N ASN A 35 -11.97 -10.90 -5.55
CA ASN A 35 -10.56 -10.55 -5.78
C ASN A 35 -10.32 -9.03 -5.70
N ASP A 36 -11.41 -8.24 -5.74
CA ASP A 36 -11.36 -6.79 -5.62
C ASP A 36 -11.82 -6.38 -4.22
N TYR A 37 -10.87 -5.98 -3.40
CA TYR A 37 -11.11 -5.54 -2.02
C TYR A 37 -12.04 -4.31 -1.96
N LEU A 38 -11.84 -3.33 -2.85
CA LEU A 38 -12.65 -2.10 -2.86
C LEU A 38 -14.09 -2.36 -3.26
N ALA A 39 -14.31 -3.23 -4.24
CA ALA A 39 -15.66 -3.65 -4.62
C ALA A 39 -16.34 -4.42 -3.49
N THR A 40 -15.61 -5.29 -2.80
CA THR A 40 -16.10 -6.07 -1.66
C THR A 40 -16.49 -5.16 -0.47
N GLU A 41 -15.66 -4.15 -0.15
CA GLU A 41 -15.95 -3.16 0.89
C GLU A 41 -17.21 -2.34 0.56
N LYS A 42 -17.38 -1.89 -0.67
CA LYS A 42 -18.57 -1.15 -1.10
C LYS A 42 -19.85 -1.99 -1.01
N LEU A 43 -19.77 -3.29 -1.29
CA LEU A 43 -20.88 -4.22 -1.08
C LEU A 43 -21.26 -4.32 0.40
N LEU A 44 -20.27 -4.50 1.26
CA LEU A 44 -20.48 -4.55 2.72
C LEU A 44 -21.12 -3.30 3.29
N GLU A 45 -20.79 -2.13 2.75
CA GLU A 45 -21.38 -0.86 3.20
C GLU A 45 -22.91 -0.81 3.07
N ASN A 46 -23.48 -1.49 2.07
CA ASN A 46 -24.94 -1.53 1.87
C ASN A 46 -25.67 -2.35 2.94
N TRP A 47 -25.01 -3.33 3.55
CA TRP A 47 -25.58 -4.18 4.60
C TRP A 47 -25.16 -3.79 6.02
N ARG A 48 -24.19 -2.90 6.17
CA ARG A 48 -23.79 -2.38 7.48
C ARG A 48 -24.91 -1.52 8.07
N LEU A 49 -25.46 -1.93 9.20
CA LEU A 49 -26.26 -1.06 10.05
C LEU A 49 -25.35 0.07 10.55
N LYS A 50 -25.48 1.25 9.96
CA LYS A 50 -24.75 2.46 10.37
C LYS A 50 -25.25 2.95 11.72
N LYS A 51 -24.86 2.26 12.80
CA LYS A 51 -25.12 2.73 14.16
C LYS A 51 -24.19 3.85 14.60
N HIS A 52 -22.96 3.84 14.07
CA HIS A 52 -21.95 4.87 14.31
C HIS A 52 -21.12 5.03 13.04
N SER A 53 -20.77 6.27 12.69
CA SER A 53 -19.77 6.53 11.65
C SER A 53 -18.54 7.14 12.33
N THR A 54 -17.44 6.42 12.32
CA THR A 54 -16.13 6.97 12.66
C THR A 54 -15.42 7.26 11.33
N SER A 55 -15.03 8.50 11.13
CA SER A 55 -14.28 8.92 9.95
C SER A 55 -12.94 9.50 10.35
N VAL A 56 -11.92 9.25 9.54
CA VAL A 56 -10.62 9.90 9.64
C VAL A 56 -10.50 10.84 8.44
N SER A 57 -10.23 12.12 8.72
CA SER A 57 -9.98 13.12 7.69
C SER A 57 -8.51 13.48 7.68
N TYR A 58 -7.90 13.48 6.50
CA TYR A 58 -6.52 13.88 6.30
C TYR A 58 -6.48 15.24 5.59
N ASP A 59 -5.86 16.23 6.23
CA ASP A 59 -5.68 17.56 5.65
C ASP A 59 -4.34 17.63 4.90
N LEU A 60 -4.43 17.66 3.57
CA LEU A 60 -3.25 17.76 2.71
C LEU A 60 -2.54 19.12 2.81
N SER A 61 -3.24 20.17 3.21
CA SER A 61 -2.63 21.48 3.44
C SER A 61 -1.80 21.49 4.71
N ALA A 62 -2.28 20.80 5.76
CA ALA A 62 -1.53 20.62 6.99
C ALA A 62 -0.28 19.75 6.75
N LEU A 63 -0.39 18.72 5.89
CA LEU A 63 0.76 17.92 5.48
C LEU A 63 1.83 18.77 4.79
N ASP A 64 1.44 19.57 3.80
CA ASP A 64 2.33 20.51 3.09
C ASP A 64 2.99 21.49 4.07
N HIS A 65 2.20 22.09 4.97
CA HIS A 65 2.72 22.98 6.00
C HIS A 65 3.78 22.31 6.88
N ASN A 66 3.52 21.09 7.34
CA ASN A 66 4.44 20.35 8.19
C ASN A 66 5.75 20.05 7.47
N LEU A 67 5.71 19.59 6.21
CA LEU A 67 6.91 19.36 5.42
C LEU A 67 7.74 20.65 5.27
N LYS A 68 7.10 21.76 4.91
CA LYS A 68 7.77 23.06 4.78
C LYS A 68 8.41 23.52 6.07
N ARG A 69 7.79 23.24 7.23
CA ARG A 69 8.40 23.53 8.54
C ARG A 69 9.67 22.73 8.78
N TYR A 70 9.70 21.43 8.45
CA TYR A 70 10.93 20.64 8.51
C TYR A 70 12.01 21.21 7.57
N GLN A 71 11.65 21.51 6.33
CA GLN A 71 12.60 22.06 5.35
C GLN A 71 13.23 23.38 5.81
N GLN A 72 12.48 24.23 6.52
CA GLN A 72 12.99 25.51 7.05
C GLN A 72 14.07 25.36 8.13
N ILE A 73 14.09 24.25 8.87
CA ILE A 73 15.05 23.99 9.94
C ILE A 73 16.20 23.08 9.49
N LEU A 74 16.08 22.46 8.33
CA LEU A 74 17.13 21.63 7.73
C LEU A 74 18.13 22.50 6.98
N ARG A 75 19.36 21.99 6.87
CA ARG A 75 20.37 22.62 5.99
C ARG A 75 19.95 22.43 4.54
N PRO A 76 20.31 23.35 3.62
CA PRO A 76 19.90 23.32 2.22
C PRO A 76 20.23 22.00 1.49
N GLU A 77 21.33 21.35 1.86
CA GLU A 77 21.81 20.09 1.28
C GLU A 77 21.16 18.84 1.89
N THR A 78 20.35 18.99 2.96
CA THR A 78 19.73 17.85 3.62
C THR A 78 18.50 17.38 2.88
N GLN A 79 18.47 16.12 2.50
CA GLN A 79 17.32 15.48 1.87
C GLN A 79 16.31 15.02 2.91
N LEU A 80 15.04 15.10 2.55
CA LEU A 80 13.93 14.69 3.41
C LEU A 80 13.36 13.35 2.95
N LEU A 81 13.56 12.32 3.76
CA LEU A 81 12.93 11.01 3.60
C LEU A 81 11.63 10.99 4.40
N VAL A 82 10.54 10.58 3.74
CA VAL A 82 9.22 10.45 4.37
C VAL A 82 8.76 9.01 4.35
N MET A 83 8.38 8.50 5.53
CA MET A 83 7.83 7.15 5.67
C MET A 83 6.40 7.09 5.15
N VAL A 84 6.14 6.14 4.25
CA VAL A 84 4.81 5.91 3.65
C VAL A 84 4.38 4.43 3.74
N LYS A 85 4.97 3.68 4.68
CA LYS A 85 4.62 2.28 4.94
C LYS A 85 3.16 2.12 5.35
N ALA A 86 2.64 0.90 5.29
CA ALA A 86 1.25 0.56 5.61
C ALA A 86 0.25 1.49 4.92
N GLN A 87 0.42 1.66 3.59
CA GLN A 87 -0.37 2.58 2.77
C GLN A 87 -0.41 4.02 3.33
N ALA A 88 0.77 4.56 3.64
CA ALA A 88 0.92 5.87 4.30
C ALA A 88 0.11 5.95 5.61
N TYR A 89 0.25 4.92 6.44
CA TYR A 89 -0.47 4.79 7.72
C TYR A 89 -1.99 4.84 7.58
N GLY A 90 -2.52 4.26 6.50
CA GLY A 90 -3.95 4.20 6.21
C GLY A 90 -4.50 5.41 5.45
N ALA A 91 -3.68 6.42 5.12
CA ALA A 91 -4.09 7.56 4.30
C ALA A 91 -4.24 7.20 2.80
N GLY A 92 -3.66 6.06 2.40
CA GLY A 92 -3.57 5.64 1.00
C GLY A 92 -2.40 6.27 0.25
N HIS A 93 -1.87 5.56 -0.75
CA HIS A 93 -0.71 6.06 -1.51
C HIS A 93 -1.07 7.22 -2.46
N GLY A 94 -2.26 7.24 -3.06
CA GLY A 94 -2.65 8.13 -4.16
C GLY A 94 -2.36 9.61 -3.90
N GLN A 95 -3.34 10.34 -3.40
CA GLN A 95 -3.22 11.80 -3.18
C GLN A 95 -2.20 12.16 -2.11
N TRP A 96 -2.03 11.31 -1.10
CA TRP A 96 -1.09 11.53 0.01
C TRP A 96 0.36 11.55 -0.46
N VAL A 97 0.79 10.50 -1.16
CA VAL A 97 2.15 10.42 -1.71
C VAL A 97 2.39 11.50 -2.75
N ALA A 98 1.42 11.74 -3.64
CA ALA A 98 1.52 12.81 -4.61
C ALA A 98 1.70 14.19 -3.95
N GLN A 99 1.02 14.45 -2.81
CA GLN A 99 1.21 15.69 -2.06
C GLN A 99 2.59 15.78 -1.41
N LEU A 100 3.08 14.69 -0.79
CA LEU A 100 4.42 14.64 -0.21
C LEU A 100 5.50 15.01 -1.25
N LEU A 101 5.42 14.43 -2.44
CA LEU A 101 6.37 14.69 -3.52
C LEU A 101 6.27 16.13 -4.03
N ARG A 102 5.06 16.67 -4.21
CA ARG A 102 4.87 18.09 -4.57
C ARG A 102 5.39 19.05 -3.50
N SER A 103 5.30 18.67 -2.24
CA SER A 103 5.80 19.46 -1.10
C SER A 103 7.31 19.33 -0.89
N GLY A 104 8.01 18.57 -1.75
CA GLY A 104 9.47 18.49 -1.77
C GLY A 104 10.07 17.36 -0.94
N ALA A 105 9.33 16.27 -0.69
CA ALA A 105 9.94 15.04 -0.22
C ALA A 105 10.90 14.50 -1.30
N ASN A 106 12.16 14.29 -0.93
CA ASN A 106 13.22 13.84 -1.84
C ASN A 106 13.33 12.32 -1.88
N TYR A 107 12.78 11.65 -0.88
CA TYR A 107 12.95 10.23 -0.62
C TYR A 107 11.71 9.66 0.06
N LEU A 108 11.34 8.44 -0.27
CA LEU A 108 10.27 7.73 0.42
C LEU A 108 10.83 6.52 1.15
N GLY A 109 10.20 6.14 2.27
CA GLY A 109 10.54 4.95 3.01
C GLY A 109 9.32 4.03 3.14
N VAL A 110 9.51 2.74 2.89
CA VAL A 110 8.51 1.69 3.07
C VAL A 110 9.02 0.60 4.01
N ALA A 111 8.14 -0.23 4.52
CA ALA A 111 8.56 -1.35 5.36
C ALA A 111 9.07 -2.51 4.51
N TYR A 112 8.35 -2.89 3.45
CA TYR A 112 8.61 -4.07 2.64
C TYR A 112 8.69 -3.73 1.14
N ALA A 113 9.31 -4.63 0.36
CA ALA A 113 9.57 -4.41 -1.06
C ALA A 113 8.28 -4.40 -1.92
N ASP A 114 7.24 -5.10 -1.53
CA ASP A 114 5.94 -5.09 -2.19
C ASP A 114 5.27 -3.71 -2.14
N GLU A 115 5.33 -3.02 -1.00
CA GLU A 115 4.85 -1.63 -0.87
C GLU A 115 5.60 -0.69 -1.82
N GLY A 116 6.94 -0.84 -1.92
CA GLY A 116 7.77 -0.08 -2.84
C GLY A 116 7.41 -0.33 -4.30
N ARG A 117 7.16 -1.59 -4.66
CA ARG A 117 6.71 -1.98 -6.01
C ARG A 117 5.34 -1.40 -6.34
N GLU A 118 4.41 -1.37 -5.38
CA GLU A 118 3.11 -0.70 -5.58
C GLU A 118 3.27 0.79 -5.90
N LEU A 119 4.16 1.49 -5.19
CA LEU A 119 4.48 2.89 -5.48
C LEU A 119 5.09 3.07 -6.87
N ARG A 120 5.99 2.17 -7.30
CA ARG A 120 6.54 2.19 -8.68
C ARG A 120 5.45 1.98 -9.72
N ASN A 121 4.55 1.02 -9.49
CA ASN A 121 3.41 0.76 -10.38
C ASN A 121 2.45 1.96 -10.46
N ALA A 122 2.36 2.76 -9.39
CA ALA A 122 1.62 4.03 -9.36
C ALA A 122 2.39 5.20 -10.01
N GLY A 123 3.59 4.96 -10.59
CA GLY A 123 4.36 5.97 -11.32
C GLY A 123 5.34 6.79 -10.49
N VAL A 124 5.57 6.45 -9.23
CA VAL A 124 6.55 7.14 -8.38
C VAL A 124 7.97 6.86 -8.88
N GLN A 125 8.75 7.91 -9.16
CA GLN A 125 10.14 7.83 -9.64
C GLN A 125 11.15 8.18 -8.54
N THR A 126 10.72 8.84 -7.49
CA THR A 126 11.56 9.22 -6.34
C THR A 126 12.25 7.99 -5.72
N PRO A 127 13.49 8.08 -5.23
CA PRO A 127 14.15 6.99 -4.51
C PRO A 127 13.27 6.45 -3.37
N ILE A 128 13.26 5.12 -3.21
CA ILE A 128 12.45 4.43 -2.20
C ILE A 128 13.34 3.49 -1.39
N LEU A 129 13.48 3.75 -0.11
CA LEU A 129 14.15 2.88 0.85
C LEU A 129 13.19 1.79 1.35
N VAL A 130 13.64 0.55 1.33
CA VAL A 130 12.95 -0.60 1.94
C VAL A 130 13.63 -0.94 3.26
N MET A 131 12.92 -0.79 4.36
CA MET A 131 13.51 -0.99 5.69
C MET A 131 13.73 -2.47 6.04
N ASN A 132 12.81 -3.35 5.64
CA ASN A 132 12.88 -4.78 5.93
C ASN A 132 12.96 -5.56 4.60
N ALA A 133 14.11 -5.46 3.94
CA ALA A 133 14.37 -6.19 2.70
C ALA A 133 15.02 -7.55 3.04
N GLU A 134 14.22 -8.55 3.32
CA GLU A 134 14.72 -9.91 3.47
C GLU A 134 15.32 -10.46 2.16
N PRO A 135 16.21 -11.47 2.19
CA PRO A 135 16.88 -11.98 0.99
C PRO A 135 15.95 -12.44 -0.14
N ASP A 136 14.76 -12.93 0.17
CA ASP A 136 13.73 -13.32 -0.80
C ASP A 136 13.08 -12.11 -1.49
N ALA A 137 13.13 -10.93 -0.87
CA ALA A 137 12.63 -9.68 -1.44
C ALA A 137 13.67 -8.95 -2.32
N PHE A 138 14.93 -9.36 -2.34
CA PHE A 138 15.99 -8.69 -3.12
C PHE A 138 15.68 -8.63 -4.61
N GLN A 139 15.09 -9.69 -5.14
CA GLN A 139 14.65 -9.69 -6.53
C GLN A 139 13.69 -8.54 -6.80
N THR A 140 12.69 -8.36 -5.96
CA THR A 140 11.72 -7.26 -6.07
C THR A 140 12.40 -5.90 -5.96
N CYS A 141 13.36 -5.75 -5.03
CA CYS A 141 14.12 -4.50 -4.89
C CYS A 141 14.88 -4.15 -6.16
N ILE A 142 15.56 -5.12 -6.78
CA ILE A 142 16.30 -4.91 -8.03
C ILE A 142 15.35 -4.56 -9.18
N GLU A 143 14.30 -5.36 -9.41
CA GLU A 143 13.36 -5.18 -10.50
C GLU A 143 12.59 -3.85 -10.42
N ALA A 144 12.22 -3.43 -9.22
CA ALA A 144 11.50 -2.19 -8.96
C ALA A 144 12.41 -0.99 -8.65
N GLN A 145 13.73 -1.15 -8.77
CA GLN A 145 14.72 -0.10 -8.46
C GLN A 145 14.49 0.52 -7.07
N LEU A 146 14.39 -0.35 -6.06
CA LEU A 146 14.26 0.03 -4.66
C LEU A 146 15.62 -0.11 -3.97
N GLU A 147 15.82 0.65 -2.89
CA GLU A 147 17.04 0.65 -2.11
C GLU A 147 16.84 -0.12 -0.81
N PRO A 148 17.37 -1.36 -0.68
CA PRO A 148 17.23 -2.13 0.54
C PRO A 148 18.13 -1.57 1.65
N ALA A 149 17.61 -1.46 2.86
CA ALA A 149 18.42 -1.22 4.04
C ALA A 149 19.25 -2.46 4.36
N ILE A 150 20.56 -2.30 4.47
CA ILE A 150 21.50 -3.39 4.74
C ILE A 150 21.94 -3.32 6.20
N TYR A 151 21.74 -4.41 6.94
CA TYR A 151 21.97 -4.48 8.38
C TYR A 151 23.26 -5.23 8.79
N SER A 152 23.83 -6.05 7.89
CA SER A 152 25.02 -6.83 8.17
C SER A 152 25.85 -7.07 6.92
N LEU A 153 27.10 -7.47 7.08
CA LEU A 153 27.97 -7.86 5.96
C LEU A 153 27.45 -9.10 5.24
N GLU A 154 26.86 -10.04 5.97
CA GLU A 154 26.23 -11.23 5.38
C GLU A 154 25.05 -10.84 4.49
N HIS A 155 24.20 -9.92 4.96
CA HIS A 155 23.08 -9.39 4.21
C HIS A 155 23.55 -8.64 2.94
N LEU A 156 24.64 -7.89 3.05
CA LEU A 156 25.27 -7.22 1.90
C LEU A 156 25.80 -8.24 0.88
N ASP A 157 26.49 -9.29 1.33
CA ASP A 157 27.03 -10.31 0.44
C ASP A 157 25.92 -11.04 -0.33
N LEU A 158 24.82 -11.35 0.33
CA LEU A 158 23.64 -11.96 -0.30
C LEU A 158 23.03 -11.02 -1.37
N PHE A 159 22.93 -9.73 -1.09
CA PHE A 159 22.42 -8.75 -2.05
C PHE A 159 23.36 -8.60 -3.26
N ILE A 160 24.68 -8.50 -3.04
CA ILE A 160 25.69 -8.42 -4.10
C ILE A 160 25.62 -9.65 -5.01
N ARG A 161 25.52 -10.86 -4.45
CA ARG A 161 25.38 -12.10 -5.25
C ARG A 161 24.14 -12.05 -6.12
N GLN A 162 23.05 -11.50 -5.63
CA GLN A 162 21.81 -11.36 -6.38
C GLN A 162 21.98 -10.35 -7.56
N LEU A 163 22.67 -9.23 -7.32
CA LEU A 163 23.00 -8.25 -8.39
C LEU A 163 23.88 -8.90 -9.47
N ILE A 164 24.97 -9.56 -9.07
CA ILE A 164 25.91 -10.20 -10.02
C ILE A 164 25.19 -11.27 -10.85
N SER A 165 24.34 -12.09 -10.23
CA SER A 165 23.60 -13.16 -10.92
C SER A 165 22.67 -12.64 -12.02
N ARG A 166 22.30 -11.36 -11.94
CA ARG A 166 21.39 -10.67 -12.87
C ARG A 166 22.12 -9.71 -13.83
N GLY A 167 23.44 -9.59 -13.73
CA GLY A 167 24.23 -8.70 -14.56
C GLY A 167 23.92 -7.21 -14.31
N VAL A 168 23.53 -6.87 -13.09
CA VAL A 168 23.33 -5.47 -12.67
C VAL A 168 24.63 -5.00 -12.02
N GLU A 169 25.14 -3.87 -12.51
CA GLU A 169 26.32 -3.17 -11.95
C GLU A 169 25.93 -2.14 -10.88
#